data_046fd6695f1e73fa2ce02201689409cb
#
_entry.id   046fd6695f1e73fa2ce02201689409cb
#
_cell.length_a   1.000
_cell.length_b   1.000
_cell.length_c   1.000
_cell.angle_alpha   90.00
_cell.angle_beta   90.00
_cell.angle_gamma   90.00
#
_symmetry.space_group_name_H-M   'P 1'
#
loop_
_entity.id
_entity.type
_entity.pdbx_description
1 polymer ?
#
loop_
_entity_poly.entity_id
_entity_poly.type
_entity_poly.pdbx_seq_one_letter_code
_entity_poly.pdbx_strand_id
1 'polypeptide(L)'
;PNINVWRPADGNEVAAAYKIALESKHTPSIIALSRQNLPQLEGSSVEKAAKGGYVLSENKDAKITIVSTGSEVGIVVDAVKNLAEAGIPARIVSLPDFNTFDKQSKEYKLQVFPDGAPVLSVEVLSTFGWNKYAHESFGINRFGASGKGPEVYKYFGFTPEGIAQKAKTVVDFYEGREVKSMLNKAL
;
A
#
# COMPACT_ATOMS: atom_id res chain seq x y z
N PRO A 1 6.34 11.72 -16.50
CA PRO A 1 7.46 11.02 -15.85
C PRO A 1 8.20 11.88 -14.83
N ASN A 2 8.24 13.22 -14.96
CA ASN A 2 8.91 14.09 -14.01
C ASN A 2 7.92 14.76 -13.04
N ILE A 3 7.24 13.97 -12.23
CA ILE A 3 6.32 14.46 -11.20
C ILE A 3 6.23 13.43 -10.08
N ASN A 4 6.28 13.87 -8.83
CA ASN A 4 5.98 13.05 -7.66
C ASN A 4 4.47 13.16 -7.37
N VAL A 5 3.82 12.04 -7.12
CA VAL A 5 2.39 11.98 -6.80
C VAL A 5 2.22 11.32 -5.43
N TRP A 6 2.09 12.16 -4.42
CA TRP A 6 1.95 11.73 -3.04
C TRP A 6 0.49 11.47 -2.68
N ARG A 7 0.24 10.35 -2.06
CA ARG A 7 -1.06 9.96 -1.47
C ARG A 7 -0.86 9.57 -0.01
N PRO A 8 -0.74 10.57 0.89
CA PRO A 8 -0.45 10.32 2.29
C PRO A 8 -1.60 9.65 3.03
N ALA A 9 -1.28 8.72 3.93
CA ALA A 9 -2.22 7.99 4.77
C ALA A 9 -2.45 8.65 6.14
N ASP A 10 -1.52 9.49 6.60
CA ASP A 10 -1.57 10.18 7.89
C ASP A 10 -0.75 11.47 7.93
N GLY A 11 -0.70 12.11 9.11
CA GLY A 11 0.02 13.36 9.31
C GLY A 11 1.54 13.26 9.09
N ASN A 12 2.18 12.16 9.43
CA ASN A 12 3.61 11.94 9.21
C ASN A 12 3.93 11.83 7.71
N GLU A 13 3.09 11.14 6.96
CA GLU A 13 3.25 11.04 5.50
C GLU A 13 2.98 12.37 4.81
N VAL A 14 2.01 13.16 5.29
CA VAL A 14 1.78 14.53 4.82
C VAL A 14 3.03 15.40 5.04
N ALA A 15 3.61 15.35 6.24
CA ALA A 15 4.82 16.11 6.56
C ALA A 15 6.01 15.69 5.67
N ALA A 16 6.17 14.38 5.42
CA ALA A 16 7.18 13.86 4.51
C ALA A 16 6.97 14.34 3.07
N ALA A 17 5.72 14.32 2.58
CA ALA A 17 5.37 14.79 1.24
C ALA A 17 5.72 16.28 1.04
N TYR A 18 5.34 17.14 2.00
CA TYR A 18 5.71 18.55 1.97
C TYR A 18 7.22 18.77 2.03
N LYS A 19 7.92 18.06 2.92
CA LYS A 19 9.38 18.13 3.02
C LYS A 19 10.04 17.82 1.67
N ILE A 20 9.73 16.68 1.08
CA ILE A 20 10.30 16.26 -0.21
C ILE A 20 9.93 17.23 -1.33
N ALA A 21 8.68 17.71 -1.35
CA ALA A 21 8.23 18.69 -2.35
C ALA A 21 9.02 20.00 -2.29
N LEU A 22 9.28 20.51 -1.08
CA LEU A 22 10.04 21.77 -0.87
C LEU A 22 11.55 21.61 -1.16
N GLU A 23 12.10 20.44 -0.87
CA GLU A 23 13.51 20.12 -1.16
C GLU A 23 13.77 19.83 -2.66
N SER A 24 12.74 19.45 -3.41
CA SER A 24 12.83 19.10 -4.83
C SER A 24 12.97 20.33 -5.73
N LYS A 25 14.15 20.52 -6.32
CA LYS A 25 14.44 21.66 -7.22
C LYS A 25 13.98 21.45 -8.66
N HIS A 26 13.84 20.19 -9.10
CA HIS A 26 13.67 19.85 -10.50
C HIS A 26 12.44 18.95 -10.78
N THR A 27 11.76 18.47 -9.73
CA THR A 27 10.61 17.58 -9.85
C THR A 27 9.43 18.18 -9.08
N PRO A 28 8.37 18.62 -9.76
CA PRO A 28 7.17 19.10 -9.09
C PRO A 28 6.45 17.96 -8.36
N SER A 29 5.65 18.31 -7.35
CA SER A 29 4.88 17.35 -6.56
C SER A 29 3.39 17.69 -6.60
N ILE A 30 2.57 16.66 -6.72
CA ILE A 30 1.13 16.69 -6.42
C ILE A 30 0.94 15.96 -5.09
N ILE A 31 0.21 16.56 -4.16
CA ILE A 31 -0.15 15.96 -2.88
C ILE A 31 -1.67 15.79 -2.86
N ALA A 32 -2.14 14.55 -3.05
CA ALA A 32 -3.56 14.22 -3.05
C ALA A 32 -4.01 13.89 -1.62
N LEU A 33 -4.67 14.83 -0.97
CA LEU A 33 -5.16 14.69 0.40
C LEU A 33 -6.62 14.22 0.42
N SER A 34 -6.98 13.44 1.44
CA SER A 34 -8.37 13.05 1.69
C SER A 34 -9.18 14.22 2.26
N ARG A 35 -10.50 14.21 2.04
CA ARG A 35 -11.42 15.18 2.65
C ARG A 35 -11.83 14.79 4.07
N GLN A 36 -11.79 13.49 4.39
CA GLN A 36 -12.07 12.97 5.73
C GLN A 36 -10.82 13.03 6.61
N ASN A 37 -11.04 13.09 7.92
CA ASN A 37 -9.98 12.94 8.89
C ASN A 37 -9.45 11.50 8.86
N LEU A 38 -8.12 11.35 8.83
CA LEU A 38 -7.45 10.06 8.91
C LEU A 38 -6.76 9.94 10.27
N PRO A 39 -6.75 8.74 10.89
CA PRO A 39 -6.04 8.51 12.12
C PRO A 39 -4.53 8.55 11.88
N GLN A 40 -3.78 8.92 12.93
CA GLN A 40 -2.34 8.70 12.93
C GLN A 40 -2.06 7.20 13.02
N LEU A 41 -1.24 6.68 12.13
CA LEU A 41 -0.95 5.23 12.05
C LEU A 41 0.26 4.87 12.92
N GLU A 42 0.11 3.82 13.71
CA GLU A 42 1.24 3.25 14.45
C GLU A 42 2.29 2.71 13.47
N GLY A 43 3.56 2.96 13.76
CA GLY A 43 4.69 2.56 12.90
C GLY A 43 5.03 3.53 11.77
N SER A 44 4.20 4.57 11.53
CA SER A 44 4.50 5.65 10.59
C SER A 44 5.50 6.65 11.19
N SER A 45 6.36 7.21 10.34
CA SER A 45 7.20 8.36 10.68
C SER A 45 7.58 9.15 9.43
N VAL A 46 7.94 10.41 9.62
CA VAL A 46 8.38 11.29 8.53
C VAL A 46 9.59 10.71 7.81
N GLU A 47 10.55 10.14 8.55
CA GLU A 47 11.79 9.57 8.00
C GLU A 47 11.52 8.33 7.15
N LYS A 48 10.60 7.46 7.58
CA LYS A 48 10.19 6.28 6.80
C LYS A 48 9.44 6.70 5.55
N ALA A 49 8.46 7.58 5.70
CA ALA A 49 7.62 8.06 4.61
C ALA A 49 8.41 8.83 3.54
N ALA A 50 9.48 9.54 3.93
CA ALA A 50 10.36 10.25 3.01
C ALA A 50 11.06 9.34 1.99
N LYS A 51 11.05 8.02 2.20
CA LYS A 51 11.54 7.02 1.22
C LYS A 51 10.51 6.68 0.13
N GLY A 52 9.31 7.22 0.21
CA GLY A 52 8.23 7.01 -0.77
C GLY A 52 7.44 5.70 -0.56
N GLY A 53 8.00 4.74 0.18
CA GLY A 53 7.37 3.48 0.54
C GLY A 53 8.14 2.81 1.66
N TYR A 54 7.42 2.19 2.61
CA TYR A 54 8.05 1.61 3.80
C TYR A 54 7.15 0.56 4.45
N VAL A 55 7.75 -0.28 5.30
CA VAL A 55 7.02 -1.23 6.13
C VAL A 55 6.37 -0.48 7.29
N LEU A 56 5.03 -0.42 7.27
CA LEU A 56 4.23 0.19 8.33
C LEU A 56 4.14 -0.77 9.54
N SER A 57 3.81 -2.04 9.28
CA SER A 57 3.74 -3.07 10.30
C SER A 57 4.44 -4.33 9.81
N GLU A 58 5.42 -4.78 10.58
CA GLU A 58 6.22 -5.98 10.29
C GLU A 58 5.59 -7.21 10.94
N ASN A 59 5.61 -8.32 10.20
CA ASN A 59 5.36 -9.65 10.76
C ASN A 59 6.32 -10.64 10.08
N LYS A 60 7.21 -11.25 10.85
CA LYS A 60 8.24 -12.15 10.33
C LYS A 60 7.68 -13.44 9.73
N ASP A 61 6.50 -13.86 10.19
CA ASP A 61 5.80 -15.05 9.73
C ASP A 61 4.72 -14.73 8.69
N ALA A 62 4.77 -13.53 8.10
CA ALA A 62 3.76 -13.06 7.18
C ALA A 62 3.58 -14.01 6.00
N LYS A 63 2.35 -14.47 5.80
CA LYS A 63 1.91 -15.25 4.64
C LYS A 63 1.52 -14.38 3.45
N ILE A 64 1.36 -13.08 3.69
CA ILE A 64 1.02 -12.09 2.67
C ILE A 64 1.56 -10.71 3.08
N THR A 65 2.02 -9.94 2.10
CA THR A 65 2.23 -8.50 2.25
C THR A 65 1.06 -7.76 1.62
N ILE A 66 0.43 -6.84 2.35
CA ILE A 66 -0.61 -5.96 1.80
C ILE A 66 -0.02 -4.56 1.66
N VAL A 67 -0.03 -4.03 0.44
CA VAL A 67 0.44 -2.68 0.14
C VAL A 67 -0.72 -1.78 -0.23
N SER A 68 -0.70 -0.55 0.28
CA SER A 68 -1.74 0.43 0.03
C SER A 68 -1.19 1.86 0.08
N THR A 69 -2.00 2.84 -0.30
CA THR A 69 -1.70 4.26 -0.19
C THR A 69 -2.89 5.03 0.39
N GLY A 70 -2.64 6.22 0.90
CA GLY A 70 -3.70 7.14 1.30
C GLY A 70 -4.65 6.56 2.35
N SER A 71 -5.92 6.89 2.22
CA SER A 71 -6.97 6.50 3.18
C SER A 71 -7.16 4.99 3.32
N GLU A 72 -6.80 4.22 2.30
CA GLU A 72 -6.99 2.77 2.29
C GLU A 72 -6.03 2.05 3.24
N VAL A 73 -4.88 2.66 3.58
CA VAL A 73 -3.93 2.09 4.56
C VAL A 73 -4.60 1.84 5.91
N GLY A 74 -5.44 2.77 6.38
CA GLY A 74 -6.20 2.59 7.63
C GLY A 74 -7.14 1.38 7.58
N ILE A 75 -7.81 1.17 6.43
CA ILE A 75 -8.70 0.01 6.24
C ILE A 75 -7.89 -1.30 6.20
N VAL A 76 -6.70 -1.27 5.60
CA VAL A 76 -5.78 -2.42 5.57
C VAL A 76 -5.31 -2.77 6.98
N VAL A 77 -5.01 -1.78 7.83
CA VAL A 77 -4.65 -2.02 9.24
C VAL A 77 -5.75 -2.80 9.97
N ASP A 78 -7.01 -2.44 9.76
CA ASP A 78 -8.13 -3.17 10.37
C ASP A 78 -8.35 -4.54 9.71
N ALA A 79 -8.19 -4.67 8.40
CA ALA A 79 -8.26 -5.95 7.71
C ALA A 79 -7.20 -6.96 8.20
N VAL A 80 -6.00 -6.49 8.51
CA VAL A 80 -4.93 -7.36 9.04
C VAL A 80 -5.26 -7.90 10.44
N LYS A 81 -6.03 -7.18 11.26
CA LYS A 81 -6.55 -7.72 12.54
C LYS A 81 -7.48 -8.92 12.28
N ASN A 82 -8.40 -8.79 11.31
CA ASN A 82 -9.30 -9.89 10.93
C ASN A 82 -8.51 -11.10 10.37
N LEU A 83 -7.46 -10.85 9.60
CA LEU A 83 -6.57 -11.92 9.10
C LEU A 83 -5.83 -12.63 10.24
N ALA A 84 -5.34 -11.88 11.23
CA ALA A 84 -4.66 -12.46 12.39
C ALA A 84 -5.59 -13.38 13.20
N GLU A 85 -6.85 -12.98 13.41
CA GLU A 85 -7.89 -13.81 14.03
C GLU A 85 -8.15 -15.10 13.24
N ALA A 86 -8.01 -15.04 11.92
CA ALA A 86 -8.12 -16.20 11.02
C ALA A 86 -6.82 -17.04 10.92
N GLY A 87 -5.77 -16.72 11.70
CA GLY A 87 -4.48 -17.41 11.65
C GLY A 87 -3.63 -17.12 10.41
N ILE A 88 -3.87 -15.99 9.75
CA ILE A 88 -3.13 -15.54 8.57
C ILE A 88 -2.32 -14.28 8.95
N PRO A 89 -1.05 -14.44 9.39
CA PRO A 89 -0.20 -13.30 9.66
C PRO A 89 0.10 -12.53 8.38
N ALA A 90 0.01 -11.19 8.46
CA ALA A 90 0.22 -10.31 7.33
C ALA A 90 1.18 -9.18 7.68
N ARG A 91 1.91 -8.70 6.67
CA ARG A 91 2.78 -7.53 6.71
C ARG A 91 2.08 -6.38 6.00
N ILE A 92 2.22 -5.15 6.50
CA ILE A 92 1.63 -3.96 5.90
C ILE A 92 2.74 -3.05 5.36
N VAL A 93 2.57 -2.63 4.11
CA VAL A 93 3.42 -1.62 3.46
C VAL A 93 2.56 -0.41 3.11
N SER A 94 3.01 0.79 3.49
CA SER A 94 2.49 2.04 2.96
C SER A 94 3.41 2.52 1.82
N LEU A 95 2.81 2.88 0.68
CA LEU A 95 3.53 3.31 -0.52
C LEU A 95 3.01 4.66 -1.02
N PRO A 96 3.24 5.76 -0.26
CA PRO A 96 2.63 7.06 -0.54
C PRO A 96 3.14 7.75 -1.81
N ASP A 97 4.35 7.43 -2.31
CA ASP A 97 4.85 7.95 -3.60
C ASP A 97 5.73 6.94 -4.34
N PHE A 98 5.26 6.45 -5.47
CA PHE A 98 5.95 5.47 -6.30
C PHE A 98 7.29 5.99 -6.84
N ASN A 99 7.32 7.25 -7.28
CA ASN A 99 8.51 7.83 -7.92
C ASN A 99 9.68 7.98 -6.93
N THR A 100 9.42 8.38 -5.69
CA THR A 100 10.42 8.44 -4.63
C THR A 100 10.86 7.05 -4.19
N PHE A 101 9.94 6.09 -4.09
CA PHE A 101 10.27 4.70 -3.76
C PHE A 101 11.11 4.03 -4.85
N ASP A 102 10.81 4.28 -6.11
CA ASP A 102 11.56 3.71 -7.24
C ASP A 102 13.03 4.13 -7.26
N LYS A 103 13.33 5.32 -6.77
CA LYS A 103 14.70 5.85 -6.64
C LYS A 103 15.50 5.23 -5.49
N GLN A 104 14.86 4.47 -4.60
CA GLN A 104 15.59 3.77 -3.52
C GLN A 104 16.48 2.65 -4.08
N SER A 105 17.48 2.25 -3.29
CA SER A 105 18.35 1.14 -3.67
C SER A 105 17.56 -0.17 -3.85
N LYS A 106 18.08 -1.10 -4.65
CA LYS A 106 17.45 -2.41 -4.86
C LYS A 106 17.31 -3.17 -3.54
N GLU A 107 18.33 -3.08 -2.68
CA GLU A 107 18.36 -3.72 -1.36
C GLU A 107 17.22 -3.20 -0.49
N TYR A 108 17.02 -1.88 -0.41
CA TYR A 108 15.92 -1.30 0.35
C TYR A 108 14.55 -1.75 -0.19
N LYS A 109 14.38 -1.72 -1.50
CA LYS A 109 13.14 -2.14 -2.13
C LYS A 109 12.82 -3.61 -1.85
N LEU A 110 13.83 -4.49 -1.85
CA LEU A 110 13.66 -5.90 -1.50
C LEU A 110 13.48 -6.14 0.01
N GLN A 111 13.94 -5.24 0.89
CA GLN A 111 13.55 -5.26 2.30
C GLN A 111 12.08 -4.91 2.50
N VAL A 112 11.54 -3.98 1.70
CA VAL A 112 10.11 -3.62 1.75
C VAL A 112 9.24 -4.70 1.13
N PHE A 113 9.66 -5.28 0.00
CA PHE A 113 8.95 -6.34 -0.71
C PHE A 113 9.87 -7.57 -0.89
N PRO A 114 10.09 -8.40 0.15
CA PRO A 114 10.94 -9.57 0.06
C PRO A 114 10.33 -10.71 -0.74
N ASP A 115 11.17 -11.69 -1.09
CA ASP A 115 10.71 -13.00 -1.55
C ASP A 115 9.96 -13.73 -0.42
N GLY A 116 9.19 -14.74 -0.77
CA GLY A 116 8.60 -15.71 0.17
C GLY A 116 7.10 -15.53 0.42
N ALA A 117 6.55 -14.32 0.27
CA ALA A 117 5.12 -14.08 0.45
C ALA A 117 4.53 -13.27 -0.72
N PRO A 118 3.31 -13.60 -1.20
CA PRO A 118 2.65 -12.81 -2.23
C PRO A 118 2.35 -11.40 -1.71
N VAL A 119 2.31 -10.45 -2.65
CA VAL A 119 1.93 -9.07 -2.39
C VAL A 119 0.57 -8.79 -3.01
N LEU A 120 -0.37 -8.30 -2.21
CA LEU A 120 -1.67 -7.78 -2.64
C LEU A 120 -1.66 -6.26 -2.54
N SER A 121 -1.91 -5.55 -3.64
CA SER A 121 -2.20 -4.11 -3.57
C SER A 121 -3.69 -3.85 -3.33
N VAL A 122 -3.99 -2.86 -2.49
CA VAL A 122 -5.35 -2.43 -2.16
C VAL A 122 -5.46 -0.93 -2.37
N GLU A 123 -6.27 -0.52 -3.35
CA GLU A 123 -6.39 0.88 -3.75
C GLU A 123 -7.73 1.13 -4.45
N VAL A 124 -8.49 2.16 -4.05
CA VAL A 124 -9.77 2.54 -4.68
C VAL A 124 -9.63 3.24 -6.04
N LEU A 125 -8.49 3.09 -6.68
CA LEU A 125 -8.23 3.49 -8.06
C LEU A 125 -8.06 2.26 -8.95
N SER A 126 -7.70 2.51 -10.21
CA SER A 126 -7.36 1.45 -11.16
C SER A 126 -6.17 0.63 -10.67
N THR A 127 -6.22 -0.68 -10.95
CA THR A 127 -5.09 -1.59 -10.68
C THR A 127 -3.88 -1.35 -11.59
N PHE A 128 -3.99 -0.42 -12.55
CA PHE A 128 -2.93 -0.11 -13.49
C PHE A 128 -1.65 0.37 -12.78
N GLY A 129 -0.54 -0.26 -13.12
CA GLY A 129 0.79 0.06 -12.55
C GLY A 129 1.15 -0.72 -11.28
N TRP A 130 0.18 -1.29 -10.56
CA TRP A 130 0.46 -2.06 -9.34
C TRP A 130 1.21 -3.36 -9.57
N ASN A 131 1.12 -3.95 -10.77
CA ASN A 131 1.86 -5.14 -11.17
C ASN A 131 3.39 -4.96 -11.13
N LYS A 132 3.88 -3.75 -10.94
CA LYS A 132 5.30 -3.48 -10.67
C LYS A 132 5.73 -3.97 -9.28
N TYR A 133 4.82 -3.92 -8.30
CA TYR A 133 5.10 -4.18 -6.89
C TYR A 133 4.33 -5.37 -6.34
N ALA A 134 3.13 -5.62 -6.86
CA ALA A 134 2.18 -6.59 -6.35
C ALA A 134 1.94 -7.74 -7.33
N HIS A 135 1.71 -8.94 -6.77
CA HIS A 135 1.33 -10.13 -7.53
C HIS A 135 -0.13 -10.08 -7.93
N GLU A 136 -0.96 -9.59 -6.98
CA GLU A 136 -2.40 -9.43 -7.15
C GLU A 136 -2.82 -8.02 -6.76
N SER A 137 -3.91 -7.54 -7.34
CA SER A 137 -4.38 -6.17 -7.12
C SER A 137 -5.89 -6.13 -6.90
N PHE A 138 -6.30 -5.52 -5.80
CA PHE A 138 -7.69 -5.20 -5.51
C PHE A 138 -7.92 -3.71 -5.70
N GLY A 139 -8.60 -3.36 -6.78
CA GLY A 139 -8.86 -1.97 -7.19
C GLY A 139 -10.16 -1.85 -7.97
N ILE A 140 -10.44 -0.64 -8.49
CA ILE A 140 -11.64 -0.33 -9.26
C ILE A 140 -11.24 -0.07 -10.72
N ASN A 141 -11.52 -1.04 -11.62
CA ASN A 141 -11.26 -0.93 -13.06
C ASN A 141 -12.53 -0.57 -13.85
N ARG A 142 -13.41 0.22 -13.24
CA ARG A 142 -14.66 0.70 -13.80
C ARG A 142 -14.97 2.09 -13.26
N PHE A 143 -16.02 2.74 -13.77
CA PHE A 143 -16.51 3.97 -13.16
C PHE A 143 -16.89 3.77 -11.69
N GLY A 144 -16.63 4.78 -10.88
CA GLY A 144 -17.07 4.84 -9.49
C GLY A 144 -18.58 4.88 -9.35
N ALA A 145 -19.05 5.14 -8.15
CA ALA A 145 -20.46 5.34 -7.83
C ALA A 145 -20.62 6.63 -7.01
N SER A 146 -21.81 7.23 -7.08
CA SER A 146 -22.16 8.38 -6.26
C SER A 146 -22.91 7.91 -5.02
N GLY A 147 -22.54 8.46 -3.86
CA GLY A 147 -23.16 8.12 -2.58
C GLY A 147 -22.32 8.60 -1.41
N LYS A 148 -22.73 8.24 -0.20
CA LYS A 148 -21.90 8.49 0.98
C LYS A 148 -20.66 7.60 0.93
N GLY A 149 -19.48 8.16 1.24
CA GLY A 149 -18.20 7.47 1.14
C GLY A 149 -18.22 6.04 1.72
N PRO A 150 -18.60 5.83 2.98
CA PRO A 150 -18.64 4.49 3.57
C PRO A 150 -19.54 3.49 2.84
N GLU A 151 -20.69 3.95 2.31
CA GLU A 151 -21.61 3.10 1.53
C GLU A 151 -20.99 2.69 0.19
N VAL A 152 -20.30 3.63 -0.48
CA VAL A 152 -19.61 3.39 -1.76
C VAL A 152 -18.42 2.44 -1.55
N TYR A 153 -17.64 2.62 -0.48
CA TYR A 153 -16.55 1.71 -0.12
C TYR A 153 -17.08 0.29 0.12
N LYS A 154 -18.17 0.16 0.90
CA LYS A 154 -18.84 -1.13 1.14
C LYS A 154 -19.36 -1.75 -0.16
N TYR A 155 -19.98 -0.95 -1.04
CA TYR A 155 -20.47 -1.42 -2.34
C TYR A 155 -19.36 -2.04 -3.21
N PHE A 156 -18.17 -1.47 -3.19
CA PHE A 156 -17.01 -1.97 -3.91
C PHE A 156 -16.20 -3.03 -3.14
N GLY A 157 -16.58 -3.33 -1.90
CA GLY A 157 -15.92 -4.33 -1.07
C GLY A 157 -14.66 -3.84 -0.35
N PHE A 158 -14.42 -2.51 -0.31
CA PHE A 158 -13.30 -1.91 0.44
C PHE A 158 -13.69 -1.75 1.92
N THR A 159 -13.93 -2.88 2.57
CA THR A 159 -14.12 -2.99 4.02
C THR A 159 -13.04 -3.90 4.60
N PRO A 160 -12.77 -3.83 5.93
CA PRO A 160 -11.81 -4.73 6.56
C PRO A 160 -12.07 -6.21 6.24
N GLU A 161 -13.34 -6.64 6.29
CA GLU A 161 -13.77 -8.01 5.98
C GLU A 161 -13.56 -8.35 4.50
N GLY A 162 -13.93 -7.43 3.60
CA GLY A 162 -13.77 -7.62 2.15
C GLY A 162 -12.32 -7.74 1.74
N ILE A 163 -11.44 -6.89 2.30
CA ILE A 163 -10.00 -6.95 2.07
C ILE A 163 -9.40 -8.22 2.65
N ALA A 164 -9.79 -8.62 3.88
CA ALA A 164 -9.32 -9.85 4.51
C ALA A 164 -9.72 -11.09 3.68
N GLN A 165 -10.94 -11.12 3.15
CA GLN A 165 -11.38 -12.20 2.27
C GLN A 165 -10.57 -12.27 0.96
N LYS A 166 -10.26 -11.13 0.34
CA LYS A 166 -9.39 -11.07 -0.85
C LYS A 166 -7.98 -11.53 -0.53
N ALA A 167 -7.41 -11.05 0.58
CA ALA A 167 -6.08 -11.47 1.03
C ALA A 167 -6.01 -12.98 1.29
N LYS A 168 -7.04 -13.57 1.94
CA LYS A 168 -7.13 -15.02 2.11
C LYS A 168 -7.13 -15.76 0.77
N THR A 169 -7.91 -15.31 -0.20
CA THR A 169 -7.94 -15.91 -1.55
C THR A 169 -6.55 -15.90 -2.20
N VAL A 170 -5.79 -14.82 -2.02
CA VAL A 170 -4.41 -14.73 -2.53
C VAL A 170 -3.50 -15.71 -1.79
N VAL A 171 -3.56 -15.80 -0.46
CA VAL A 171 -2.78 -16.74 0.32
C VAL A 171 -3.07 -18.18 -0.12
N ASP A 172 -4.34 -18.56 -0.23
CA ASP A 172 -4.76 -19.90 -0.66
C ASP A 172 -4.24 -20.25 -2.07
N PHE A 173 -4.24 -19.27 -2.99
CA PHE A 173 -3.74 -19.48 -4.36
C PHE A 173 -2.23 -19.70 -4.40
N TYR A 174 -1.47 -19.00 -3.57
CA TYR A 174 0.00 -19.09 -3.54
C TYR A 174 0.52 -20.17 -2.58
N GLU A 175 -0.34 -20.88 -1.88
CA GLU A 175 0.06 -21.95 -0.97
C GLU A 175 0.89 -23.02 -1.70
N GLY A 176 2.05 -23.37 -1.13
CA GLY A 176 2.98 -24.36 -1.71
C GLY A 176 3.73 -23.90 -2.98
N ARG A 177 3.58 -22.66 -3.43
CA ARG A 177 4.28 -22.10 -4.56
C ARG A 177 5.49 -21.29 -4.13
N GLU A 178 6.54 -21.30 -4.96
CA GLU A 178 7.64 -20.36 -4.78
C GLU A 178 7.20 -18.96 -5.19
N VAL A 179 7.35 -17.99 -4.29
CA VAL A 179 6.97 -16.58 -4.51
C VAL A 179 8.23 -15.72 -4.52
N LYS A 180 8.51 -15.10 -5.64
CA LYS A 180 9.62 -14.14 -5.80
C LYS A 180 9.07 -12.72 -5.79
N SER A 181 9.79 -11.79 -5.18
CA SER A 181 9.45 -10.37 -5.25
C SER A 181 9.27 -9.89 -6.69
N MET A 182 8.23 -9.12 -6.95
CA MET A 182 8.00 -8.49 -8.25
C MET A 182 9.14 -7.52 -8.63
N LEU A 183 9.95 -7.09 -7.66
CA LEU A 183 11.10 -6.22 -7.84
C LEU A 183 12.42 -6.99 -8.05
N ASN A 184 12.40 -8.31 -7.88
CA ASN A 184 13.58 -9.16 -8.11
C ASN A 184 13.67 -9.57 -9.58
N LYS A 185 13.86 -8.58 -10.47
CA LYS A 185 13.98 -8.75 -11.92
C LYS A 185 15.38 -8.37 -12.38
N ALA A 186 15.77 -8.93 -13.53
CA ALA A 186 17.07 -8.64 -14.14
C ALA A 186 17.14 -7.23 -14.76
N LEU A 187 16.00 -6.69 -15.20
CA LEU A 187 15.86 -5.36 -15.83
C LEU A 187 14.75 -4.57 -15.14
#